data_63192cebb138570ad1245467d5cecc09
#
_entry.id   63192cebb138570ad1245467d5cecc09
#
_cell.length_a   1.000
_cell.length_b   1.000
_cell.length_c   1.000
_cell.angle_alpha   90.00
_cell.angle_beta   90.00
_cell.angle_gamma   90.00
#
_symmetry.space_group_name_H-M   'P 1'
#
loop_
_entity.id
_entity.type
_entity.pdbx_description
1 polymer ?
#
loop_
_entity_poly.entity_id
_entity_poly.type
_entity_poly.pdbx_seq_one_letter_code
_entity_poly.pdbx_strand_id
1 'polypeptide(L)'
;MKKSTLTVFFIIVGCMLFLSGIWIYFQKKLDQVDLGEGEGASSYAKHYLMIAGEENTLMWDSIYESASQAAKDADAYLELIEPGHDSNYSQADYLRIGIASQVDGIILEADGSEEEQELIQEASDADIPVVTVLTDDSSSARISFVGLNSYQLGNAYTEQILGLLKEHENTQVLLLSNSQSKTQETNLIYYQIKKELEEKKKDYQTVTISEYNIDSSSGFDTEEFVRDIFVSEENLPDVLVCMDE
;
A
#
# COMPACT_ATOMS: atom_id res chain seq x y z
N MET A 1 -4.71 75.62 -7.09
CA MET A 1 -4.63 74.24 -7.68
C MET A 1 -3.25 73.61 -7.59
N LYS A 2 -2.10 74.32 -7.65
CA LYS A 2 -0.75 73.66 -7.65
C LYS A 2 -0.32 72.99 -6.32
N LYS A 3 -0.79 73.39 -5.13
CA LYS A 3 -0.38 72.79 -3.86
C LYS A 3 -1.07 71.44 -3.63
N SER A 4 -2.31 71.23 -3.98
CA SER A 4 -3.05 69.98 -3.84
C SER A 4 -2.48 68.87 -4.75
N THR A 5 -2.09 69.22 -5.98
CA THR A 5 -1.49 68.21 -6.91
C THR A 5 -0.14 67.74 -6.44
N LEU A 6 0.65 68.62 -5.82
CA LEU A 6 1.96 68.30 -5.26
C LEU A 6 1.82 67.33 -4.05
N THR A 7 0.81 67.60 -3.19
CA THR A 7 0.53 66.72 -2.01
C THR A 7 0.10 65.32 -2.45
N VAL A 8 -0.79 65.23 -3.45
CA VAL A 8 -1.23 63.93 -3.99
C VAL A 8 -0.05 63.15 -4.61
N PHE A 9 0.83 63.85 -5.31
CA PHE A 9 2.06 63.24 -5.89
C PHE A 9 2.96 62.63 -4.79
N PHE A 10 3.23 63.33 -3.67
CA PHE A 10 4.05 62.82 -2.57
C PHE A 10 3.37 61.63 -1.87
N ILE A 11 2.03 61.63 -1.75
CA ILE A 11 1.30 60.50 -1.19
C ILE A 11 1.46 59.22 -2.08
N ILE A 12 1.33 59.38 -3.40
CA ILE A 12 1.49 58.29 -4.34
C ILE A 12 2.93 57.71 -4.29
N VAL A 13 3.93 58.60 -4.29
CA VAL A 13 5.34 58.16 -4.18
C VAL A 13 5.59 57.49 -2.82
N GLY A 14 5.04 57.97 -1.72
CA GLY A 14 5.11 57.35 -0.42
C GLY A 14 4.50 55.95 -0.39
N CYS A 15 3.30 55.80 -0.98
CA CYS A 15 2.66 54.47 -1.12
C CYS A 15 3.47 53.49 -1.98
N MET A 16 4.06 53.96 -3.09
CA MET A 16 4.94 53.11 -3.93
C MET A 16 6.18 52.63 -3.16
N LEU A 17 6.83 53.51 -2.43
CA LEU A 17 8.00 53.16 -1.61
C LEU A 17 7.61 52.19 -0.47
N PHE A 18 6.46 52.35 0.12
CA PHE A 18 5.94 51.49 1.17
C PHE A 18 5.62 50.08 0.61
N LEU A 19 4.95 49.98 -0.52
CA LEU A 19 4.63 48.72 -1.20
C LEU A 19 5.92 47.98 -1.67
N SER A 20 6.90 48.74 -2.21
CA SER A 20 8.18 48.13 -2.58
C SER A 20 8.97 47.65 -1.36
N GLY A 21 8.89 48.35 -0.24
CA GLY A 21 9.49 47.90 1.04
C GLY A 21 8.84 46.61 1.58
N ILE A 22 7.53 46.53 1.49
CA ILE A 22 6.78 45.30 1.85
C ILE A 22 7.19 44.16 0.94
N TRP A 23 7.29 44.39 -0.37
CA TRP A 23 7.66 43.36 -1.33
C TRP A 23 9.08 42.85 -1.10
N ILE A 24 10.05 43.73 -0.86
CA ILE A 24 11.44 43.36 -0.50
C ILE A 24 11.48 42.62 0.84
N TYR A 25 10.67 43.02 1.82
CA TYR A 25 10.55 42.33 3.09
C TYR A 25 10.03 40.89 2.91
N PHE A 26 8.98 40.73 2.10
CA PHE A 26 8.43 39.39 1.81
C PHE A 26 9.42 38.53 1.00
N GLN A 27 10.11 39.08 0.03
CA GLN A 27 11.16 38.33 -0.69
C GLN A 27 12.29 37.89 0.27
N LYS A 28 12.80 38.80 1.12
CA LYS A 28 13.80 38.42 2.11
C LYS A 28 13.30 37.39 3.13
N LYS A 29 12.01 37.42 3.45
CA LYS A 29 11.41 36.43 4.36
C LYS A 29 11.18 35.10 3.68
N LEU A 30 10.86 35.09 2.39
CA LEU A 30 10.80 33.87 1.58
C LEU A 30 12.20 33.25 1.38
N ASP A 31 13.23 34.07 1.16
CA ASP A 31 14.63 33.63 1.10
C ASP A 31 15.17 33.16 2.48
N GLN A 32 14.52 33.54 3.59
CA GLN A 32 14.85 33.10 4.94
C GLN A 32 13.96 31.96 5.47
N VAL A 33 12.88 31.63 4.79
CA VAL A 33 12.26 30.33 4.92
C VAL A 33 13.18 29.36 4.20
N ASP A 34 14.25 29.00 4.89
CA ASP A 34 14.99 27.78 4.64
C ASP A 34 13.95 26.64 4.72
N LEU A 35 13.38 26.32 3.59
CA LEU A 35 12.70 25.04 3.40
C LEU A 35 13.82 24.04 3.48
N GLY A 36 14.23 23.70 4.73
CA GLY A 36 15.35 22.88 5.09
C GLY A 36 16.07 22.35 3.86
N GLU A 37 17.15 23.01 3.44
CA GLU A 37 18.17 22.37 2.65
C GLU A 37 18.74 21.22 3.49
N GLY A 38 17.94 20.16 3.64
CA GLY A 38 18.47 18.84 3.84
C GLY A 38 19.45 18.66 2.68
N GLU A 39 20.65 18.32 2.98
CA GLU A 39 21.80 18.15 2.07
C GLU A 39 21.36 17.62 0.71
N GLY A 40 21.38 18.50 -0.31
CA GLY A 40 21.03 18.19 -1.68
C GLY A 40 19.53 18.07 -1.93
N ALA A 41 18.79 19.20 -1.99
CA ALA A 41 17.53 19.22 -2.72
C ALA A 41 17.85 18.96 -4.21
N SER A 42 18.03 17.67 -4.56
CA SER A 42 18.05 17.24 -5.94
C SER A 42 16.67 17.54 -6.50
N SER A 43 16.58 18.47 -7.44
CA SER A 43 15.36 18.71 -8.20
C SER A 43 15.13 17.46 -9.05
N TYR A 44 14.34 16.53 -8.52
CA TYR A 44 13.93 15.35 -9.29
C TYR A 44 13.05 15.77 -10.46
N ALA A 45 13.18 15.06 -11.58
CA ALA A 45 12.39 15.32 -12.77
C ALA A 45 10.93 14.90 -12.61
N LYS A 46 10.64 13.96 -11.69
CA LYS A 46 9.31 13.39 -11.45
C LYS A 46 9.00 13.26 -9.96
N HIS A 47 7.71 13.36 -9.64
CA HIS A 47 7.18 13.17 -8.31
C HIS A 47 6.10 12.08 -8.30
N TYR A 48 6.34 11.00 -7.58
CA TYR A 48 5.38 9.92 -7.37
C TYR A 48 4.87 9.93 -5.93
N LEU A 49 3.62 9.56 -5.76
CA LEU A 49 2.97 9.43 -4.46
C LEU A 49 2.71 7.95 -4.16
N MET A 50 3.14 7.47 -3.00
CA MET A 50 2.78 6.17 -2.46
C MET A 50 1.86 6.37 -1.27
N ILE A 51 0.66 5.78 -1.35
CA ILE A 51 -0.34 5.80 -0.27
C ILE A 51 -0.39 4.39 0.31
N ALA A 52 0.12 4.25 1.53
CA ALA A 52 0.14 2.97 2.23
C ALA A 52 -1.26 2.56 2.69
N GLY A 53 -1.49 1.26 2.84
CA GLY A 53 -2.65 0.75 3.54
C GLY A 53 -2.57 1.04 5.05
N GLU A 54 -3.70 0.90 5.75
CA GLU A 54 -3.79 1.15 7.19
C GLU A 54 -3.12 0.05 8.03
N GLU A 55 -2.95 -1.13 7.45
CA GLU A 55 -2.36 -2.31 8.09
C GLU A 55 -0.92 -2.54 7.64
N ASN A 56 -0.15 -3.31 8.43
CA ASN A 56 1.20 -3.79 8.07
C ASN A 56 2.27 -2.72 7.81
N THR A 57 2.43 -1.75 8.71
CA THR A 57 3.42 -0.67 8.63
C THR A 57 4.84 -1.17 8.28
N LEU A 58 5.30 -2.29 8.88
CA LEU A 58 6.63 -2.85 8.60
C LEU A 58 6.81 -3.32 7.15
N MET A 59 5.75 -3.85 6.54
CA MET A 59 5.78 -4.26 5.15
C MET A 59 5.86 -3.03 4.24
N TRP A 60 5.08 -2.00 4.55
CA TRP A 60 5.09 -0.74 3.81
C TRP A 60 6.45 -0.04 3.87
N ASP A 61 7.12 -0.04 5.03
CA ASP A 61 8.49 0.46 5.16
C ASP A 61 9.45 -0.24 4.19
N SER A 62 9.37 -1.57 4.10
CA SER A 62 10.22 -2.37 3.21
C SER A 62 9.93 -2.12 1.72
N ILE A 63 8.64 -1.99 1.37
CA ILE A 63 8.21 -1.66 0.00
C ILE A 63 8.70 -0.26 -0.36
N TYR A 64 8.50 0.71 0.53
CA TYR A 64 8.92 2.09 0.32
C TYR A 64 10.43 2.22 0.18
N GLU A 65 11.22 1.57 1.02
CA GLU A 65 12.69 1.62 0.93
C GLU A 65 13.16 1.16 -0.45
N SER A 66 12.64 0.02 -0.93
CA SER A 66 12.99 -0.52 -2.24
C SER A 66 12.50 0.36 -3.38
N ALA A 67 11.26 0.85 -3.32
CA ALA A 67 10.66 1.71 -4.34
C ALA A 67 11.32 3.09 -4.38
N SER A 68 11.64 3.68 -3.21
CA SER A 68 12.35 4.96 -3.10
C SER A 68 13.74 4.90 -3.73
N GLN A 69 14.46 3.78 -3.54
CA GLN A 69 15.75 3.59 -4.19
C GLN A 69 15.59 3.52 -5.72
N ALA A 70 14.63 2.75 -6.21
CA ALA A 70 14.35 2.66 -7.65
C ALA A 70 13.91 4.01 -8.25
N ALA A 71 13.12 4.79 -7.51
CA ALA A 71 12.72 6.14 -7.93
C ALA A 71 13.93 7.08 -8.05
N LYS A 72 14.82 7.08 -7.07
CA LYS A 72 16.07 7.87 -7.11
C LYS A 72 16.94 7.52 -8.31
N ASP A 73 17.07 6.23 -8.60
CA ASP A 73 17.84 5.75 -9.76
C ASP A 73 17.21 6.19 -11.09
N ALA A 74 15.91 6.49 -11.09
CA ALA A 74 15.14 7.00 -12.24
C ALA A 74 14.95 8.53 -12.24
N ASP A 75 15.70 9.28 -11.43
CA ASP A 75 15.56 10.74 -11.26
C ASP A 75 14.14 11.15 -10.85
N ALA A 76 13.55 10.40 -9.91
CA ALA A 76 12.23 10.64 -9.38
C ALA A 76 12.24 10.68 -7.84
N TYR A 77 11.36 11.50 -7.29
CA TYR A 77 11.05 11.53 -5.86
C TYR A 77 9.81 10.68 -5.59
N LEU A 78 9.89 9.79 -4.63
CA LEU A 78 8.76 9.03 -4.13
C LEU A 78 8.41 9.53 -2.73
N GLU A 79 7.21 10.09 -2.58
CA GLU A 79 6.63 10.50 -1.32
C GLU A 79 5.78 9.37 -0.75
N LEU A 80 6.00 9.00 0.52
CA LEU A 80 5.15 8.05 1.24
C LEU A 80 4.15 8.81 2.10
N ILE A 81 2.87 8.46 1.97
CA ILE A 81 1.82 8.86 2.90
C ILE A 81 1.30 7.59 3.57
N GLU A 82 1.34 7.60 4.89
CA GLU A 82 0.75 6.57 5.74
C GLU A 82 -0.55 7.13 6.32
N PRO A 83 -1.73 6.64 5.89
CA PRO A 83 -2.99 6.94 6.55
C PRO A 83 -2.90 6.42 7.98
N GLY A 84 -2.92 7.26 8.97
CA GLY A 84 -2.66 6.88 10.34
C GLY A 84 -3.72 7.35 11.33
N HIS A 85 -3.68 6.80 12.55
CA HIS A 85 -4.60 7.10 13.65
C HIS A 85 -4.72 8.60 14.01
N ASP A 86 -3.74 9.41 13.62
CA ASP A 86 -3.68 10.84 13.93
C ASP A 86 -4.11 11.73 12.74
N SER A 87 -4.35 11.16 11.56
CA SER A 87 -4.84 11.91 10.41
C SER A 87 -6.35 11.79 10.30
N ASN A 88 -7.03 12.92 10.11
CA ASN A 88 -8.48 12.96 9.81
C ASN A 88 -8.76 12.65 8.32
N TYR A 89 -7.76 12.24 7.55
CA TYR A 89 -7.85 12.00 6.11
C TYR A 89 -7.89 10.49 5.84
N SER A 90 -8.84 10.08 5.02
CA SER A 90 -8.94 8.73 4.48
C SER A 90 -7.95 8.50 3.33
N GLN A 91 -7.76 7.26 2.92
CA GLN A 91 -7.00 6.91 1.72
C GLN A 91 -7.56 7.63 0.48
N ALA A 92 -8.88 7.69 0.34
CA ALA A 92 -9.55 8.42 -0.73
C ALA A 92 -9.22 9.93 -0.72
N ASP A 93 -9.09 10.55 0.46
CA ASP A 93 -8.69 11.95 0.57
C ASP A 93 -7.25 12.17 0.10
N TYR A 94 -6.34 11.25 0.43
CA TYR A 94 -4.97 11.31 -0.06
C TYR A 94 -4.87 11.08 -1.56
N LEU A 95 -5.72 10.21 -2.12
CA LEU A 95 -5.80 10.01 -3.57
C LEU A 95 -6.25 11.31 -4.26
N ARG A 96 -7.28 12.01 -3.72
CA ARG A 96 -7.69 13.34 -4.22
C ARG A 96 -6.57 14.38 -4.13
N ILE A 97 -5.80 14.37 -3.04
CA ILE A 97 -4.64 15.27 -2.88
C ILE A 97 -3.59 14.97 -3.95
N GLY A 98 -3.27 13.71 -4.22
CA GLY A 98 -2.33 13.33 -5.27
C GLY A 98 -2.77 13.81 -6.65
N ILE A 99 -4.05 13.60 -7.00
CA ILE A 99 -4.64 14.07 -8.26
C ILE A 99 -4.57 15.60 -8.36
N ALA A 100 -5.01 16.31 -7.31
CA ALA A 100 -5.00 17.77 -7.28
C ALA A 100 -3.59 18.36 -7.34
N SER A 101 -2.59 17.66 -6.80
CA SER A 101 -1.18 18.05 -6.83
C SER A 101 -0.50 17.72 -8.15
N GLN A 102 -1.18 17.05 -9.07
CA GLN A 102 -0.68 16.66 -10.39
C GLN A 102 0.66 15.89 -10.29
N VAL A 103 0.71 14.89 -9.41
CA VAL A 103 1.87 14.01 -9.32
C VAL A 103 2.04 13.20 -10.62
N ASP A 104 3.25 12.73 -10.90
CA ASP A 104 3.56 11.95 -12.12
C ASP A 104 3.05 10.50 -12.08
N GLY A 105 2.56 10.06 -10.93
CA GLY A 105 1.92 8.76 -10.75
C GLY A 105 1.65 8.44 -9.29
N ILE A 106 0.74 7.50 -9.07
CA ILE A 106 0.27 7.10 -7.73
C ILE A 106 0.45 5.60 -7.56
N ILE A 107 0.92 5.20 -6.41
CA ILE A 107 1.02 3.81 -5.95
C ILE A 107 0.13 3.69 -4.72
N LEU A 108 -0.78 2.71 -4.70
CA LEU A 108 -1.66 2.51 -3.54
C LEU A 108 -2.04 1.04 -3.35
N GLU A 109 -2.45 0.68 -2.16
CA GLU A 109 -3.15 -0.57 -1.89
C GLU A 109 -4.63 -0.39 -2.20
N ALA A 110 -5.18 -1.25 -3.07
CA ALA A 110 -6.58 -1.12 -3.46
C ALA A 110 -7.51 -1.60 -2.33
N ASP A 111 -8.49 -0.78 -1.95
CA ASP A 111 -9.57 -1.16 -1.02
C ASP A 111 -10.81 -1.74 -1.74
N GLY A 112 -10.87 -1.58 -3.08
CA GLY A 112 -11.93 -2.09 -3.94
C GLY A 112 -13.27 -1.36 -3.80
N SER A 113 -13.30 -0.20 -3.14
CA SER A 113 -14.50 0.59 -2.99
C SER A 113 -14.90 1.29 -4.30
N GLU A 114 -16.21 1.56 -4.47
CA GLU A 114 -16.69 2.33 -5.63
C GLU A 114 -16.07 3.73 -5.66
N GLU A 115 -15.85 4.35 -4.49
CA GLU A 115 -15.23 5.67 -4.37
C GLU A 115 -13.79 5.66 -4.86
N GLU A 116 -13.00 4.64 -4.50
CA GLU A 116 -11.62 4.49 -4.97
C GLU A 116 -11.58 4.27 -6.49
N GLN A 117 -12.47 3.41 -7.03
CA GLN A 117 -12.55 3.17 -8.47
C GLN A 117 -12.84 4.45 -9.26
N GLU A 118 -13.77 5.29 -8.77
CA GLU A 118 -14.07 6.60 -9.38
C GLU A 118 -12.84 7.52 -9.35
N LEU A 119 -12.10 7.56 -8.24
CA LEU A 119 -10.89 8.37 -8.10
C LEU A 119 -9.74 7.87 -8.96
N ILE A 120 -9.56 6.55 -9.08
CA ILE A 120 -8.57 5.97 -10.00
C ILE A 120 -8.92 6.31 -11.46
N GLN A 121 -10.22 6.33 -11.80
CA GLN A 121 -10.66 6.80 -13.12
C GLN A 121 -10.37 8.29 -13.31
N GLU A 122 -10.62 9.13 -12.30
CA GLU A 122 -10.30 10.57 -12.35
C GLU A 122 -8.79 10.81 -12.53
N ALA A 123 -7.94 10.06 -11.82
CA ALA A 123 -6.48 10.09 -12.01
C ALA A 123 -6.09 9.71 -13.44
N SER A 124 -6.68 8.65 -13.99
CA SER A 124 -6.44 8.21 -15.36
C SER A 124 -6.85 9.26 -16.39
N ASP A 125 -8.00 9.92 -16.18
CA ASP A 125 -8.49 11.00 -17.05
C ASP A 125 -7.60 12.26 -16.99
N ALA A 126 -6.85 12.42 -15.89
CA ALA A 126 -5.85 13.47 -15.69
C ALA A 126 -4.44 13.08 -16.16
N ASP A 127 -4.28 11.95 -16.87
CA ASP A 127 -3.00 11.37 -17.30
C ASP A 127 -2.06 11.00 -16.13
N ILE A 128 -2.61 10.73 -14.95
CA ILE A 128 -1.85 10.27 -13.77
C ILE A 128 -2.00 8.74 -13.68
N PRO A 129 -0.94 7.98 -13.99
CA PRO A 129 -0.99 6.52 -13.91
C PRO A 129 -1.09 6.07 -12.45
N VAL A 130 -1.96 5.08 -12.22
CA VAL A 130 -2.13 4.45 -10.92
C VAL A 130 -1.66 3.00 -10.98
N VAL A 131 -0.85 2.60 -10.01
CA VAL A 131 -0.40 1.22 -9.80
C VAL A 131 -0.91 0.75 -8.45
N THR A 132 -1.60 -0.39 -8.44
CA THR A 132 -2.01 -1.04 -7.18
C THR A 132 -0.94 -1.99 -6.68
N VAL A 133 -0.78 -2.08 -5.36
CA VAL A 133 0.23 -2.91 -4.69
C VAL A 133 -0.45 -3.75 -3.62
N LEU A 134 0.02 -4.98 -3.39
CA LEU A 134 -0.49 -5.95 -2.43
C LEU A 134 -1.89 -6.45 -2.76
N THR A 135 -2.90 -5.60 -2.67
CA THR A 135 -4.29 -5.90 -3.03
C THR A 135 -4.64 -5.28 -4.39
N ASP A 136 -5.39 -6.00 -5.20
CA ASP A 136 -5.74 -5.60 -6.57
C ASP A 136 -7.24 -5.35 -6.73
N ASP A 137 -7.57 -4.30 -7.47
CA ASP A 137 -8.89 -4.11 -8.04
C ASP A 137 -8.81 -4.11 -9.57
N SER A 138 -9.08 -5.27 -10.16
CA SER A 138 -9.04 -5.45 -11.61
C SER A 138 -10.15 -4.70 -12.37
N SER A 139 -11.16 -4.19 -11.67
CA SER A 139 -12.26 -3.40 -12.24
C SER A 139 -11.92 -1.92 -12.35
N SER A 140 -10.90 -1.44 -11.63
CA SER A 140 -10.44 -0.06 -11.68
C SER A 140 -9.63 0.28 -12.92
N ALA A 141 -9.46 1.57 -13.20
CA ALA A 141 -8.66 2.07 -14.33
C ALA A 141 -7.14 2.07 -14.05
N ARG A 142 -6.68 1.29 -13.08
CA ARG A 142 -5.25 1.14 -12.81
C ARG A 142 -4.48 0.64 -14.03
N ILE A 143 -3.24 1.07 -14.19
CA ILE A 143 -2.40 0.63 -15.31
C ILE A 143 -1.68 -0.69 -15.05
N SER A 144 -1.41 -1.01 -13.79
CA SER A 144 -0.68 -2.22 -13.39
C SER A 144 -0.98 -2.59 -11.94
N PHE A 145 -0.74 -3.87 -11.62
CA PHE A 145 -0.75 -4.41 -10.28
C PHE A 145 0.60 -5.06 -9.96
N VAL A 146 1.09 -4.82 -8.76
CA VAL A 146 2.30 -5.43 -8.20
C VAL A 146 1.94 -6.12 -6.90
N GLY A 147 1.89 -7.43 -6.91
CA GLY A 147 1.52 -8.23 -5.74
C GLY A 147 1.98 -9.66 -5.86
N LEU A 148 1.59 -10.48 -4.89
CA LEU A 148 1.87 -11.89 -4.92
C LEU A 148 1.00 -12.55 -5.99
N ASN A 149 1.65 -13.34 -6.83
CA ASN A 149 0.92 -14.20 -7.75
C ASN A 149 0.40 -15.42 -6.98
N SER A 150 -0.92 -15.47 -6.73
CA SER A 150 -1.58 -16.54 -5.97
C SER A 150 -1.26 -17.94 -6.51
N TYR A 151 -1.07 -18.07 -7.82
CA TYR A 151 -0.66 -19.32 -8.45
C TYR A 151 0.77 -19.73 -8.04
N GLN A 152 1.72 -18.77 -8.10
CA GLN A 152 3.10 -19.02 -7.69
C GLN A 152 3.21 -19.28 -6.19
N LEU A 153 2.45 -18.56 -5.39
CA LEU A 153 2.40 -18.75 -3.95
C LEU A 153 1.81 -20.13 -3.59
N GLY A 154 0.70 -20.52 -4.22
CA GLY A 154 0.11 -21.86 -4.07
C GLY A 154 1.12 -22.97 -4.44
N ASN A 155 1.88 -22.80 -5.51
CA ASN A 155 2.94 -23.72 -5.88
C ASN A 155 4.06 -23.78 -4.84
N ALA A 156 4.51 -22.64 -4.31
CA ALA A 156 5.55 -22.60 -3.28
C ALA A 156 5.12 -23.31 -2.01
N TYR A 157 3.89 -23.08 -1.54
CA TYR A 157 3.31 -23.85 -0.42
C TYR A 157 3.26 -25.34 -0.72
N THR A 158 2.82 -25.71 -1.92
CA THR A 158 2.73 -27.11 -2.33
C THR A 158 4.10 -27.80 -2.28
N GLU A 159 5.16 -27.16 -2.80
CA GLU A 159 6.52 -27.74 -2.77
C GLU A 159 7.01 -27.94 -1.32
N GLN A 160 6.71 -27.00 -0.42
CA GLN A 160 7.05 -27.16 1.00
C GLN A 160 6.27 -28.33 1.64
N ILE A 161 4.95 -28.41 1.40
CA ILE A 161 4.11 -29.50 1.93
C ILE A 161 4.59 -30.85 1.40
N LEU A 162 4.87 -30.99 0.09
CA LEU A 162 5.37 -32.22 -0.51
C LEU A 162 6.66 -32.72 0.15
N GLY A 163 7.53 -31.80 0.57
CA GLY A 163 8.75 -32.13 1.32
C GLY A 163 8.51 -32.69 2.73
N LEU A 164 7.33 -32.46 3.28
CA LEU A 164 6.92 -32.90 4.63
C LEU A 164 6.01 -34.14 4.61
N LEU A 165 5.53 -34.57 3.43
CA LEU A 165 4.66 -35.74 3.32
C LEU A 165 5.37 -37.02 3.76
N LYS A 166 4.72 -37.78 4.64
CA LYS A 166 5.20 -39.05 5.15
C LYS A 166 4.96 -40.18 4.16
N GLU A 167 5.89 -41.16 4.14
CA GLU A 167 5.72 -42.35 3.33
C GLU A 167 4.79 -43.35 4.06
N HIS A 168 3.80 -43.87 3.32
CA HIS A 168 2.83 -44.87 3.80
C HIS A 168 1.96 -44.43 5.00
N GLU A 169 1.95 -43.17 5.34
CA GLU A 169 1.11 -42.58 6.37
C GLU A 169 0.24 -41.45 5.79
N ASN A 170 -0.88 -41.17 6.43
CA ASN A 170 -1.70 -40.01 6.08
C ASN A 170 -1.10 -38.77 6.76
N THR A 171 -0.77 -37.76 5.95
CA THR A 171 -0.32 -36.47 6.44
C THR A 171 -1.51 -35.51 6.50
N GLN A 172 -1.78 -34.98 7.69
CA GLN A 172 -2.85 -34.02 7.91
C GLN A 172 -2.32 -32.59 7.72
N VAL A 173 -2.85 -31.88 6.74
CA VAL A 173 -2.51 -30.49 6.43
C VAL A 173 -3.68 -29.60 6.80
N LEU A 174 -3.44 -28.62 7.66
CA LEU A 174 -4.41 -27.59 8.01
C LEU A 174 -3.99 -26.27 7.39
N LEU A 175 -4.86 -25.71 6.54
CA LEU A 175 -4.70 -24.39 5.97
C LEU A 175 -5.51 -23.39 6.80
N LEU A 176 -4.83 -22.38 7.34
CA LEU A 176 -5.46 -21.29 8.08
C LEU A 176 -5.56 -20.06 7.21
N SER A 177 -6.73 -19.45 7.18
CA SER A 177 -6.97 -18.16 6.57
C SER A 177 -7.80 -17.26 7.48
N ASN A 178 -7.67 -15.95 7.30
CA ASN A 178 -8.48 -14.98 7.98
C ASN A 178 -9.84 -14.84 7.27
N SER A 179 -10.94 -14.86 8.02
CA SER A 179 -12.28 -14.71 7.44
C SER A 179 -12.53 -13.34 6.80
N GLN A 180 -11.79 -12.32 7.22
CA GLN A 180 -11.86 -10.97 6.63
C GLN A 180 -11.09 -10.87 5.31
N SER A 181 -10.04 -11.68 5.13
CA SER A 181 -9.26 -11.76 3.90
C SER A 181 -9.76 -12.84 2.93
N LYS A 182 -11.03 -13.25 3.04
CA LYS A 182 -11.69 -14.18 2.09
C LYS A 182 -11.85 -13.53 0.72
N THR A 183 -10.72 -13.21 0.10
CA THR A 183 -10.63 -12.67 -1.24
C THR A 183 -10.68 -13.81 -2.27
N GLN A 184 -10.91 -13.47 -3.53
CA GLN A 184 -10.74 -14.44 -4.63
C GLN A 184 -9.32 -15.04 -4.65
N GLU A 185 -8.34 -14.31 -4.17
CA GLU A 185 -6.93 -14.68 -4.10
C GLU A 185 -6.67 -15.82 -3.12
N THR A 186 -7.17 -15.73 -1.88
CA THR A 186 -7.05 -16.80 -0.87
C THR A 186 -7.70 -18.09 -1.35
N ASN A 187 -8.86 -17.99 -2.01
CA ASN A 187 -9.52 -19.14 -2.61
C ASN A 187 -8.69 -19.75 -3.77
N LEU A 188 -8.01 -18.92 -4.56
CA LEU A 188 -7.12 -19.40 -5.63
C LEU A 188 -5.89 -20.10 -5.07
N ILE A 189 -5.28 -19.58 -4.01
CA ILE A 189 -4.14 -20.23 -3.33
C ILE A 189 -4.55 -21.59 -2.79
N TYR A 190 -5.67 -21.67 -2.06
CA TYR A 190 -6.21 -22.93 -1.55
C TYR A 190 -6.46 -23.94 -2.67
N TYR A 191 -7.16 -23.53 -3.72
CA TYR A 191 -7.44 -24.39 -4.87
C TYR A 191 -6.16 -24.89 -5.54
N GLN A 192 -5.18 -24.02 -5.70
CA GLN A 192 -3.90 -24.36 -6.32
C GLN A 192 -3.12 -25.36 -5.47
N ILE A 193 -3.04 -25.16 -4.14
CA ILE A 193 -2.41 -26.11 -3.23
C ILE A 193 -3.06 -27.49 -3.35
N LYS A 194 -4.38 -27.54 -3.29
CA LYS A 194 -5.13 -28.82 -3.36
C LYS A 194 -4.90 -29.53 -4.68
N LYS A 195 -4.99 -28.82 -5.81
CA LYS A 195 -4.79 -29.38 -7.14
C LYS A 195 -3.36 -29.91 -7.30
N GLU A 196 -2.37 -29.10 -7.01
CA GLU A 196 -0.95 -29.46 -7.19
C GLU A 196 -0.51 -30.59 -6.26
N LEU A 197 -1.02 -30.66 -5.02
CA LEU A 197 -0.75 -31.78 -4.12
C LEU A 197 -1.29 -33.08 -4.68
N GLU A 198 -2.51 -33.08 -5.22
CA GLU A 198 -3.07 -34.30 -5.85
C GLU A 198 -2.30 -34.74 -7.08
N GLU A 199 -1.78 -33.79 -7.88
CA GLU A 199 -1.05 -34.09 -9.11
C GLU A 199 0.41 -34.53 -8.85
N LYS A 200 1.06 -34.00 -7.80
CA LYS A 200 2.49 -34.20 -7.54
C LYS A 200 2.80 -35.20 -6.44
N LYS A 201 1.86 -35.54 -5.55
CA LYS A 201 2.08 -36.57 -4.52
C LYS A 201 2.35 -37.93 -5.16
N LYS A 202 3.19 -38.72 -4.50
CA LYS A 202 3.44 -40.09 -4.93
C LYS A 202 2.29 -41.02 -4.54
N ASP A 203 2.09 -42.10 -5.26
CA ASP A 203 0.97 -43.05 -5.03
C ASP A 203 0.92 -43.63 -3.61
N TYR A 204 2.05 -43.70 -2.91
CA TYR A 204 2.14 -44.19 -1.53
C TYR A 204 1.96 -43.08 -0.49
N GLN A 205 1.79 -41.85 -0.90
CA GLN A 205 1.56 -40.69 -0.03
C GLN A 205 0.06 -40.37 0.01
N THR A 206 -0.47 -40.26 1.21
CA THR A 206 -1.84 -39.83 1.45
C THR A 206 -1.82 -38.48 2.17
N VAL A 207 -2.64 -37.54 1.71
CA VAL A 207 -2.76 -36.22 2.31
C VAL A 207 -4.22 -35.89 2.55
N THR A 208 -4.54 -35.45 3.75
CA THR A 208 -5.85 -34.91 4.09
C THR A 208 -5.70 -33.42 4.32
N ILE A 209 -6.39 -32.62 3.52
CA ILE A 209 -6.34 -31.15 3.60
C ILE A 209 -7.64 -30.68 4.25
N SER A 210 -7.53 -29.92 5.30
CA SER A 210 -8.60 -29.19 5.95
C SER A 210 -8.33 -27.69 5.91
N GLU A 211 -9.39 -26.90 5.81
CA GLU A 211 -9.33 -25.44 5.83
C GLU A 211 -10.05 -24.95 7.09
N TYR A 212 -9.46 -23.97 7.74
CA TYR A 212 -10.10 -23.27 8.83
C TYR A 212 -9.95 -21.76 8.65
N ASN A 213 -11.09 -21.07 8.71
CA ASN A 213 -11.13 -19.62 8.61
C ASN A 213 -11.23 -19.05 10.04
N ILE A 214 -10.22 -18.28 10.42
CA ILE A 214 -10.18 -17.60 11.72
C ILE A 214 -11.01 -16.32 11.60
N ASP A 215 -11.95 -16.12 12.51
CA ASP A 215 -12.62 -14.83 12.64
C ASP A 215 -11.76 -13.91 13.52
N SER A 216 -11.02 -13.03 12.88
CA SER A 216 -10.11 -12.10 13.55
C SER A 216 -10.81 -10.86 14.14
N SER A 217 -12.14 -10.85 14.18
CA SER A 217 -12.90 -9.77 14.85
C SER A 217 -12.54 -9.60 16.33
N SER A 218 -11.91 -10.65 16.93
CA SER A 218 -11.41 -10.68 18.30
C SER A 218 -10.07 -11.39 18.34
N GLY A 219 -8.98 -10.67 18.67
CA GLY A 219 -7.66 -11.28 18.87
C GLY A 219 -7.65 -12.39 19.93
N PHE A 220 -8.60 -12.36 20.88
CA PHE A 220 -8.76 -13.39 21.89
C PHE A 220 -9.24 -14.72 21.28
N ASP A 221 -10.17 -14.69 20.35
CA ASP A 221 -10.70 -15.90 19.69
C ASP A 221 -9.63 -16.58 18.82
N THR A 222 -8.76 -15.80 18.20
CA THR A 222 -7.60 -16.30 17.43
C THR A 222 -6.60 -17.02 18.33
N GLU A 223 -6.23 -16.41 19.47
CA GLU A 223 -5.31 -17.04 20.43
C GLU A 223 -5.91 -18.31 21.03
N GLU A 224 -7.20 -18.32 21.36
CA GLU A 224 -7.90 -19.48 21.90
C GLU A 224 -7.93 -20.63 20.88
N PHE A 225 -8.25 -20.32 19.63
CA PHE A 225 -8.27 -21.32 18.55
C PHE A 225 -6.88 -21.93 18.30
N VAL A 226 -5.84 -21.12 18.18
CA VAL A 226 -4.46 -21.59 18.00
C VAL A 226 -4.05 -22.46 19.20
N ARG A 227 -4.33 -22.00 20.41
CA ARG A 227 -4.07 -22.79 21.63
C ARG A 227 -4.80 -24.13 21.62
N ASP A 228 -6.07 -24.16 21.21
CA ASP A 228 -6.89 -25.38 21.21
C ASP A 228 -6.40 -26.40 20.19
N ILE A 229 -5.86 -25.96 19.03
CA ILE A 229 -5.16 -26.85 18.09
C ILE A 229 -3.99 -27.56 18.78
N PHE A 230 -3.17 -26.84 19.56
CA PHE A 230 -1.98 -27.40 20.20
C PHE A 230 -2.25 -28.15 21.50
N VAL A 231 -3.39 -27.90 22.16
CA VAL A 231 -3.77 -28.55 23.41
C VAL A 231 -4.56 -29.84 23.17
N SER A 232 -5.32 -29.94 22.07
CA SER A 232 -6.05 -31.16 21.74
C SER A 232 -5.11 -32.17 21.07
N GLU A 233 -4.48 -33.03 21.85
CA GLU A 233 -3.55 -34.09 21.37
C GLU A 233 -4.16 -35.04 20.34
N GLU A 234 -5.49 -35.11 20.22
CA GLU A 234 -6.18 -36.06 19.36
C GLU A 234 -6.27 -35.68 17.88
N ASN A 235 -6.05 -34.40 17.51
CA ASN A 235 -6.24 -33.90 16.14
C ASN A 235 -5.16 -32.88 15.70
N LEU A 236 -3.95 -33.02 16.19
CA LEU A 236 -2.85 -32.16 15.74
C LEU A 236 -2.59 -32.35 14.23
N PRO A 237 -2.61 -31.30 13.43
CA PRO A 237 -2.18 -31.40 12.05
C PRO A 237 -0.68 -31.66 11.99
N ASP A 238 -0.24 -32.47 11.00
CA ASP A 238 1.18 -32.68 10.75
C ASP A 238 1.85 -31.45 10.13
N VAL A 239 1.08 -30.70 9.36
CA VAL A 239 1.51 -29.46 8.68
C VAL A 239 0.46 -28.38 8.88
N LEU A 240 0.88 -27.23 9.37
CA LEU A 240 0.08 -26.03 9.49
C LEU A 240 0.59 -24.98 8.48
N VAL A 241 -0.31 -24.46 7.67
CA VAL A 241 -0.01 -23.41 6.68
C VAL A 241 -0.86 -22.19 7.02
N CYS A 242 -0.21 -21.07 7.32
CA CYS A 242 -0.88 -19.77 7.44
C CYS A 242 -0.85 -19.09 6.07
N MET A 243 -2.03 -18.82 5.52
CA MET A 243 -2.18 -18.25 4.18
C MET A 243 -2.27 -16.71 4.20
N ASP A 244 -2.47 -16.14 5.39
CA ASP A 244 -2.53 -14.71 5.67
C ASP A 244 -1.59 -14.36 6.82
N GLU A 245 -1.28 -13.07 6.97
CA GLU A 245 -0.49 -12.52 8.08
C GLU A 245 -1.35 -12.28 9.33
#